data_3e84a6799e66e60c86ec90923df2caf3
#
_entry.id   3e84a6799e66e60c86ec90923df2caf3
#
_cell.length_a   1.000
_cell.length_b   1.000
_cell.length_c   1.000
_cell.angle_alpha   90.00
_cell.angle_beta   90.00
_cell.angle_gamma   90.00
#
_symmetry.space_group_name_H-M   'P 1'
#
loop_
_entity.id
_entity.type
_entity.pdbx_description
1 polymer ?
#
loop_
_entity_poly.entity_id
_entity_poly.type
_entity_poly.pdbx_seq_one_letter_code
_entity_poly.pdbx_strand_id
1 'polypeptide(L)'
;MDVRILILYDNAGAQVEAMARAIGEGVGRIDGAVAIAKDTESATPEDLLDSDGIILGSPNWNGITGRLKSWLDEMSDLAQEGLLEGKMGGAFTAGWGRSSGTEFTLFALIHWMMTAGMIIVGLPWTDRMVTSGSYYGATVHGTVTGDDLEQARSLGSRTAQLATYLKAGGMPSAY
;
A
#
# COMPACT_ATOMS: atom_id res chain seq x y z
N MET A 1 11.09 2.27 19.38
CA MET A 1 11.50 1.68 18.09
C MET A 1 10.56 2.26 17.04
N ASP A 2 11.10 2.86 16.01
CA ASP A 2 10.28 3.47 14.98
C ASP A 2 9.62 2.38 14.13
N VAL A 3 8.36 2.61 13.76
CA VAL A 3 7.63 1.77 12.82
C VAL A 3 7.95 2.24 11.40
N ARG A 4 8.36 1.32 10.53
CA ARG A 4 8.77 1.61 9.15
C ARG A 4 7.69 1.15 8.18
N ILE A 5 7.16 2.07 7.39
CA ILE A 5 6.16 1.78 6.35
C ILE A 5 6.79 2.02 4.98
N LEU A 6 6.97 0.95 4.23
CA LEU A 6 7.38 1.02 2.83
C LEU A 6 6.18 1.37 1.95
N ILE A 7 6.33 2.35 1.08
CA ILE A 7 5.38 2.68 0.03
C ILE A 7 6.07 2.36 -1.30
N LEU A 8 5.77 1.17 -1.83
CA LEU A 8 6.36 0.67 -3.07
C LEU A 8 5.38 0.83 -4.22
N TYR A 9 5.78 1.49 -5.29
CA TYR A 9 4.90 1.76 -6.42
C TYR A 9 5.61 1.75 -7.77
N ASP A 10 4.83 1.52 -8.84
CA ASP A 10 5.30 1.81 -10.19
C ASP A 10 5.08 3.31 -10.49
N ASN A 11 6.17 4.02 -10.80
CA ASN A 11 6.18 5.46 -11.05
C ASN A 11 5.65 5.87 -12.45
N ALA A 12 5.00 4.98 -13.18
CA ALA A 12 4.49 5.23 -14.53
C ALA A 12 3.25 6.15 -14.58
N GLY A 13 3.15 7.12 -13.66
CA GLY A 13 2.08 8.11 -13.68
C GLY A 13 2.10 9.09 -12.50
N ALA A 14 1.97 10.37 -12.81
CA ALA A 14 2.01 11.45 -11.80
C ALA A 14 0.93 11.30 -10.71
N GLN A 15 -0.19 10.65 -11.01
CA GLN A 15 -1.27 10.40 -10.04
C GLN A 15 -0.81 9.42 -8.96
N VAL A 16 -0.16 8.32 -9.34
CA VAL A 16 0.36 7.31 -8.39
C VAL A 16 1.44 7.93 -7.51
N GLU A 17 2.33 8.73 -8.08
CA GLU A 17 3.36 9.45 -7.32
C GLU A 17 2.74 10.44 -6.31
N ALA A 18 1.70 11.20 -6.72
CA ALA A 18 1.00 12.12 -5.83
C ALA A 18 0.34 11.38 -4.66
N MET A 19 -0.26 10.22 -4.92
CA MET A 19 -0.84 9.38 -3.89
C MET A 19 0.22 8.79 -2.95
N ALA A 20 1.33 8.28 -3.48
CA ALA A 20 2.44 7.75 -2.68
C ALA A 20 2.97 8.80 -1.69
N ARG A 21 3.11 10.04 -2.16
CA ARG A 21 3.49 11.17 -1.31
C ARG A 21 2.47 11.45 -0.21
N ALA A 22 1.18 11.50 -0.56
CA ALA A 22 0.10 11.71 0.41
C ALA A 22 0.02 10.56 1.44
N ILE A 23 0.24 9.31 1.03
CA ILE A 23 0.36 8.16 1.95
C ILE A 23 1.50 8.40 2.93
N GLY A 24 2.67 8.85 2.44
CA GLY A 24 3.82 9.18 3.29
C GLY A 24 3.52 10.30 4.30
N GLU A 25 2.80 11.35 3.87
CA GLU A 25 2.30 12.39 4.79
C GLU A 25 1.36 11.80 5.86
N GLY A 26 0.53 10.84 5.47
CA GLY A 26 -0.35 10.12 6.40
C GLY A 26 0.41 9.31 7.44
N VAL A 27 1.44 8.57 7.03
CA VAL A 27 2.35 7.83 7.94
C VAL A 27 2.98 8.80 8.93
N GLY A 28 3.46 9.95 8.47
CA GLY A 28 4.10 10.98 9.31
C GLY A 28 3.16 11.64 10.34
N ARG A 29 1.84 11.39 10.30
CA ARG A 29 0.89 11.81 11.34
C ARG A 29 0.95 10.92 12.59
N ILE A 30 1.61 9.78 12.53
CA ILE A 30 1.69 8.82 13.63
C ILE A 30 3.06 8.92 14.28
N ASP A 31 3.07 9.22 15.56
CA ASP A 31 4.31 9.37 16.34
C ASP A 31 5.12 8.08 16.31
N GLY A 32 6.41 8.20 16.01
CA GLY A 32 7.32 7.06 15.90
C GLY A 32 7.15 6.22 14.62
N ALA A 33 6.40 6.71 13.61
CA ALA A 33 6.31 6.07 12.32
C ALA A 33 7.12 6.82 11.25
N VAL A 34 7.79 6.06 10.37
CA VAL A 34 8.62 6.58 9.28
C VAL A 34 8.13 6.00 7.95
N ALA A 35 7.88 6.86 6.98
CA ALA A 35 7.55 6.48 5.61
C ALA A 35 8.82 6.37 4.76
N ILE A 36 8.90 5.30 3.97
CA ILE A 36 9.94 5.06 2.97
C ILE A 36 9.25 4.86 1.63
N ALA A 37 9.27 5.86 0.77
CA ALA A 37 8.68 5.79 -0.56
C ALA A 37 9.75 5.40 -1.59
N LYS A 38 9.52 4.34 -2.33
CA LYS A 38 10.39 3.83 -3.39
C LYS A 38 9.57 3.35 -4.58
N ASP A 39 10.09 3.58 -5.76
CA ASP A 39 9.59 2.95 -6.97
C ASP A 39 10.24 1.59 -7.22
N THR A 40 9.75 0.88 -8.23
CA THR A 40 10.27 -0.44 -8.60
C THR A 40 11.72 -0.43 -9.11
N GLU A 41 12.28 0.73 -9.44
CA GLU A 41 13.68 0.85 -9.91
C GLU A 41 14.65 1.02 -8.73
N SER A 42 14.18 1.61 -7.63
CA SER A 42 14.98 1.92 -6.45
C SER A 42 14.74 0.98 -5.25
N ALA A 43 13.66 0.22 -5.28
CA ALA A 43 13.33 -0.72 -4.21
C ALA A 43 14.19 -1.98 -4.25
N THR A 44 14.49 -2.52 -3.07
CA THR A 44 15.27 -3.75 -2.88
C THR A 44 14.52 -4.75 -2.00
N PRO A 45 14.90 -6.03 -2.01
CA PRO A 45 14.32 -7.03 -1.10
C PRO A 45 14.44 -6.63 0.39
N GLU A 46 15.55 -5.99 0.78
CA GLU A 46 15.79 -5.53 2.13
C GLU A 46 14.76 -4.48 2.58
N ASP A 47 14.24 -3.67 1.65
CA ASP A 47 13.19 -2.69 1.98
C ASP A 47 11.91 -3.37 2.45
N LEU A 48 11.56 -4.54 1.86
CA LEU A 48 10.43 -5.34 2.32
C LEU A 48 10.71 -5.94 3.71
N LEU A 49 11.91 -6.51 3.89
CA LEU A 49 12.30 -7.18 5.13
C LEU A 49 12.34 -6.21 6.31
N ASP A 50 12.91 -5.03 6.10
CA ASP A 50 13.12 -4.00 7.14
C ASP A 50 11.84 -3.23 7.50
N SER A 51 10.74 -3.43 6.79
CA SER A 51 9.49 -2.72 7.02
C SER A 51 8.55 -3.46 7.96
N ASP A 52 7.78 -2.73 8.76
CA ASP A 52 6.69 -3.24 9.60
C ASP A 52 5.35 -3.28 8.82
N GLY A 53 5.27 -2.50 7.76
CA GLY A 53 4.13 -2.48 6.84
C GLY A 53 4.56 -2.07 5.43
N ILE A 54 3.81 -2.56 4.43
CA ILE A 54 4.09 -2.36 3.01
C ILE A 54 2.80 -1.89 2.33
N ILE A 55 2.85 -0.76 1.65
CA ILE A 55 1.74 -0.23 0.86
C ILE A 55 2.13 -0.28 -0.61
N LEU A 56 1.43 -1.11 -1.39
CA LEU A 56 1.70 -1.33 -2.80
C LEU A 56 0.85 -0.43 -3.69
N GLY A 57 1.46 0.18 -4.70
CA GLY A 57 0.80 1.06 -5.64
C GLY A 57 1.08 0.79 -7.11
N SER A 58 0.05 0.81 -7.94
CA SER A 58 0.17 0.64 -9.39
C SER A 58 -0.79 1.57 -10.14
N PRO A 59 -0.38 2.14 -11.26
CA PRO A 59 -1.36 2.61 -12.23
C PRO A 59 -2.23 1.44 -12.69
N ASN A 60 -3.51 1.71 -12.97
CA ASN A 60 -4.42 0.72 -13.54
C ASN A 60 -4.28 0.70 -15.07
N TRP A 61 -3.44 -0.19 -15.58
CA TRP A 61 -3.23 -0.45 -17.00
C TRP A 61 -3.76 -1.85 -17.35
N ASN A 62 -5.08 -2.03 -17.35
CA ASN A 62 -5.72 -3.34 -17.45
C ASN A 62 -5.32 -4.31 -16.30
N GLY A 63 -5.18 -3.76 -15.09
CA GLY A 63 -4.63 -4.42 -13.91
C GLY A 63 -3.34 -3.75 -13.45
N ILE A 64 -2.53 -4.44 -12.65
CA ILE A 64 -1.22 -3.96 -12.24
C ILE A 64 -0.27 -3.92 -13.44
N THR A 65 0.68 -2.99 -13.41
CA THR A 65 1.69 -2.88 -14.48
C THR A 65 2.58 -4.11 -14.52
N GLY A 66 3.06 -4.46 -15.73
CA GLY A 66 3.97 -5.58 -15.92
C GLY A 66 5.27 -5.40 -15.12
N ARG A 67 5.77 -4.16 -14.98
CA ARG A 67 6.98 -3.85 -14.22
C ARG A 67 6.82 -4.18 -12.73
N LEU A 68 5.73 -3.70 -12.10
CA LEU A 68 5.46 -4.02 -10.71
C LEU A 68 5.20 -5.52 -10.53
N LYS A 69 4.46 -6.14 -11.45
CA LYS A 69 4.20 -7.58 -11.38
C LYS A 69 5.49 -8.40 -11.44
N SER A 70 6.40 -8.07 -12.37
CA SER A 70 7.69 -8.75 -12.46
C SER A 70 8.52 -8.58 -11.18
N TRP A 71 8.56 -7.37 -10.64
CA TRP A 71 9.26 -7.10 -9.38
C TRP A 71 8.68 -7.92 -8.21
N LEU A 72 7.35 -7.99 -8.10
CA LEU A 72 6.68 -8.79 -7.07
C LEU A 72 6.91 -10.30 -7.26
N ASP A 73 7.01 -10.78 -8.50
CA ASP A 73 7.31 -12.18 -8.79
C ASP A 73 8.74 -12.56 -8.36
N GLU A 74 9.69 -11.66 -8.54
CA GLU A 74 11.07 -11.84 -8.05
C GLU A 74 11.15 -11.92 -6.52
N MET A 75 10.17 -11.36 -5.80
CA MET A 75 10.08 -11.42 -4.32
C MET A 75 9.31 -12.65 -3.80
N SER A 76 8.93 -13.58 -4.67
CA SER A 76 8.09 -14.73 -4.30
C SER A 76 8.75 -15.63 -3.26
N ASP A 77 10.08 -15.77 -3.29
CA ASP A 77 10.81 -16.58 -2.30
C ASP A 77 10.64 -16.01 -0.88
N LEU A 78 10.69 -14.68 -0.71
CA LEU A 78 10.45 -14.05 0.59
C LEU A 78 9.07 -14.36 1.15
N ALA A 79 8.06 -14.38 0.25
CA ALA A 79 6.69 -14.72 0.62
C ALA A 79 6.56 -16.20 1.01
N GLN A 80 7.18 -17.12 0.26
CA GLN A 80 7.16 -18.56 0.52
C GLN A 80 7.90 -18.95 1.80
N GLU A 81 8.97 -18.23 2.14
CA GLU A 81 9.72 -18.42 3.38
C GLU A 81 9.04 -17.79 4.61
N GLY A 82 7.88 -17.15 4.44
CA GLY A 82 7.13 -16.51 5.53
C GLY A 82 7.76 -15.23 6.09
N LEU A 83 8.74 -14.64 5.40
CA LEU A 83 9.50 -13.47 5.90
C LEU A 83 8.67 -12.17 5.90
N LEU A 84 7.52 -12.17 5.26
CA LEU A 84 6.58 -11.02 5.23
C LEU A 84 5.34 -11.26 6.09
N GLU A 85 5.22 -12.43 6.73
CA GLU A 85 4.08 -12.79 7.54
C GLU A 85 3.85 -11.80 8.68
N GLY A 86 2.57 -11.41 8.85
CA GLY A 86 2.15 -10.49 9.91
C GLY A 86 2.47 -9.01 9.66
N LYS A 87 3.20 -8.64 8.60
CA LYS A 87 3.37 -7.23 8.24
C LYS A 87 2.05 -6.62 7.77
N MET A 88 1.83 -5.32 8.03
CA MET A 88 0.65 -4.61 7.55
C MET A 88 0.72 -4.42 6.03
N GLY A 89 -0.37 -4.71 5.31
CA GLY A 89 -0.47 -4.56 3.87
C GLY A 89 -1.56 -3.60 3.44
N GLY A 90 -1.22 -2.58 2.64
CA GLY A 90 -2.18 -1.65 2.04
C GLY A 90 -2.04 -1.57 0.52
N ALA A 91 -3.07 -1.11 -0.18
CA ALA A 91 -3.05 -0.99 -1.63
C ALA A 91 -3.55 0.37 -2.10
N PHE A 92 -3.00 0.89 -3.20
CA PHE A 92 -3.51 2.07 -3.88
C PHE A 92 -3.33 2.00 -5.39
N THR A 93 -4.19 2.71 -6.12
CA THR A 93 -4.15 2.71 -7.59
C THR A 93 -4.70 4.01 -8.19
N ALA A 94 -4.36 4.28 -9.42
CA ALA A 94 -4.92 5.38 -10.19
C ALA A 94 -5.35 4.91 -11.58
N GLY A 95 -6.54 5.34 -12.02
CA GLY A 95 -7.08 5.04 -13.34
C GLY A 95 -7.77 6.26 -13.96
N TRP A 96 -8.12 6.17 -15.25
CA TRP A 96 -8.73 7.29 -15.96
C TRP A 96 -10.23 7.46 -15.71
N GLY A 97 -10.93 6.39 -15.38
CA GLY A 97 -12.39 6.41 -15.23
C GLY A 97 -12.88 5.61 -14.03
N ARG A 98 -14.02 5.98 -13.47
CA ARG A 98 -14.62 5.34 -12.29
C ARG A 98 -14.88 3.85 -12.47
N SER A 99 -15.26 3.43 -13.67
CA SER A 99 -15.54 2.03 -14.01
C SER A 99 -14.41 1.39 -14.82
N SER A 100 -13.17 1.84 -14.62
CA SER A 100 -12.01 1.36 -15.38
C SER A 100 -11.33 0.12 -14.79
N GLY A 101 -11.88 -0.48 -13.73
CA GLY A 101 -11.33 -1.69 -13.12
C GLY A 101 -10.25 -1.41 -12.07
N THR A 102 -10.20 -0.23 -11.48
CA THR A 102 -9.27 0.11 -10.40
C THR A 102 -9.36 -0.87 -9.23
N GLU A 103 -10.55 -1.37 -8.90
CA GLU A 103 -10.72 -2.36 -7.83
C GLU A 103 -10.06 -3.70 -8.17
N PHE A 104 -10.03 -4.12 -9.45
CA PHE A 104 -9.29 -5.32 -9.85
C PHE A 104 -7.78 -5.14 -9.66
N THR A 105 -7.26 -3.93 -9.91
CA THR A 105 -5.86 -3.62 -9.63
C THR A 105 -5.58 -3.70 -8.12
N LEU A 106 -6.45 -3.12 -7.27
CA LEU A 106 -6.33 -3.25 -5.81
C LEU A 106 -6.38 -4.72 -5.38
N PHE A 107 -7.34 -5.51 -5.91
CA PHE A 107 -7.42 -6.94 -5.60
C PHE A 107 -6.17 -7.72 -6.00
N ALA A 108 -5.55 -7.41 -7.13
CA ALA A 108 -4.31 -8.07 -7.53
C ALA A 108 -3.16 -7.79 -6.55
N LEU A 109 -3.05 -6.54 -6.07
CA LEU A 109 -2.07 -6.16 -5.05
C LEU A 109 -2.37 -6.83 -3.70
N ILE A 110 -3.63 -6.81 -3.27
CA ILE A 110 -4.10 -7.47 -2.04
C ILE A 110 -3.85 -8.97 -2.11
N HIS A 111 -4.14 -9.60 -3.25
CA HIS A 111 -3.93 -11.04 -3.44
C HIS A 111 -2.46 -11.42 -3.21
N TRP A 112 -1.53 -10.67 -3.80
CA TRP A 112 -0.09 -10.90 -3.57
C TRP A 112 0.27 -10.76 -2.08
N MET A 113 -0.19 -9.71 -1.41
CA MET A 113 0.07 -9.51 0.03
C MET A 113 -0.53 -10.63 0.89
N MET A 114 -1.70 -11.15 0.53
CA MET A 114 -2.33 -12.28 1.24
C MET A 114 -1.53 -13.57 1.06
N THR A 115 -0.99 -13.85 -0.14
CA THR A 115 -0.11 -15.00 -0.34
C THR A 115 1.19 -14.91 0.48
N ALA A 116 1.61 -13.71 0.80
CA ALA A 116 2.76 -13.44 1.66
C ALA A 116 2.42 -13.43 3.18
N GLY A 117 1.20 -13.80 3.58
CA GLY A 117 0.78 -13.85 4.98
C GLY A 117 0.58 -12.49 5.64
N MET A 118 0.46 -11.42 4.87
CA MET A 118 0.31 -10.06 5.40
C MET A 118 -1.12 -9.80 5.90
N ILE A 119 -1.24 -8.87 6.85
CA ILE A 119 -2.52 -8.41 7.41
C ILE A 119 -3.02 -7.23 6.58
N ILE A 120 -4.13 -7.40 5.87
CA ILE A 120 -4.64 -6.38 4.94
C ILE A 120 -5.33 -5.23 5.67
N VAL A 121 -4.91 -4.02 5.34
CA VAL A 121 -5.46 -2.76 5.86
C VAL A 121 -6.30 -2.10 4.76
N GLY A 122 -7.62 -2.14 4.94
CA GLY A 122 -8.56 -1.41 4.10
C GLY A 122 -8.91 -0.05 4.68
N LEU A 123 -9.77 0.68 3.97
CA LEU A 123 -10.32 1.97 4.40
C LEU A 123 -11.75 1.80 4.92
N PRO A 124 -12.09 2.36 6.10
CA PRO A 124 -13.47 2.37 6.58
C PRO A 124 -14.33 3.33 5.74
N TRP A 125 -15.63 3.10 5.76
CA TRP A 125 -16.58 4.02 5.14
C TRP A 125 -16.40 5.47 5.65
N THR A 126 -16.41 6.41 4.72
CA THR A 126 -16.56 7.85 4.97
C THR A 126 -17.39 8.46 3.85
N ASP A 127 -17.97 9.64 4.05
CA ASP A 127 -18.74 10.34 3.02
C ASP A 127 -17.90 10.63 1.75
N ARG A 128 -16.58 10.72 1.88
CA ARG A 128 -15.66 10.84 0.73
C ARG A 128 -15.75 9.65 -0.22
N MET A 129 -16.10 8.48 0.25
CA MET A 129 -16.22 7.28 -0.61
C MET A 129 -17.35 7.37 -1.63
N VAL A 130 -18.22 8.35 -1.55
CA VAL A 130 -19.19 8.66 -2.60
C VAL A 130 -18.48 9.09 -3.91
N THR A 131 -17.33 9.75 -3.77
CA THR A 131 -16.59 10.34 -4.90
C THR A 131 -15.17 9.83 -5.06
N SER A 132 -14.55 9.30 -3.99
CA SER A 132 -13.14 8.92 -3.95
C SER A 132 -12.90 7.72 -3.06
N GLY A 133 -11.87 6.92 -3.40
CA GLY A 133 -11.43 5.77 -2.63
C GLY A 133 -12.28 4.52 -2.80
N SER A 134 -11.89 3.49 -2.09
CA SER A 134 -12.52 2.18 -2.05
C SER A 134 -12.24 1.55 -0.69
N TYR A 135 -13.08 0.61 -0.24
CA TYR A 135 -12.79 -0.21 0.96
C TYR A 135 -11.48 -0.98 0.85
N TYR A 136 -11.06 -1.30 -0.37
CA TYR A 136 -9.87 -2.11 -0.64
C TYR A 136 -8.58 -1.29 -0.64
N GLY A 137 -8.68 0.05 -0.65
CA GLY A 137 -7.52 0.94 -0.66
C GLY A 137 -7.82 2.31 -1.26
N ALA A 138 -6.79 3.13 -1.40
CA ALA A 138 -6.95 4.46 -1.97
C ALA A 138 -6.96 4.42 -3.51
N THR A 139 -7.88 5.19 -4.12
CA THR A 139 -8.03 5.25 -5.59
C THR A 139 -8.11 6.68 -6.09
N VAL A 140 -7.62 6.89 -7.31
CA VAL A 140 -7.84 8.13 -8.09
C VAL A 140 -8.47 7.78 -9.43
N HIS A 141 -9.44 8.58 -9.86
CA HIS A 141 -10.07 8.46 -11.16
C HIS A 141 -9.93 9.76 -11.96
N GLY A 142 -9.07 9.77 -12.96
CA GLY A 142 -8.77 10.97 -13.76
C GLY A 142 -7.89 11.97 -13.00
N THR A 143 -8.37 13.20 -12.83
CA THR A 143 -7.59 14.23 -12.12
C THR A 143 -7.60 14.01 -10.62
N VAL A 144 -6.44 14.12 -10.00
CA VAL A 144 -6.28 14.00 -8.54
C VAL A 144 -7.01 15.12 -7.83
N THR A 145 -7.83 14.79 -6.85
CA THR A 145 -8.59 15.73 -6.02
C THR A 145 -8.08 15.77 -4.58
N GLY A 146 -8.55 16.75 -3.81
CA GLY A 146 -8.23 16.82 -2.38
C GLY A 146 -8.75 15.62 -1.59
N ASP A 147 -9.91 15.09 -1.96
CA ASP A 147 -10.50 13.90 -1.33
C ASP A 147 -9.69 12.64 -1.62
N ASP A 148 -9.16 12.48 -2.84
CA ASP A 148 -8.27 11.37 -3.19
C ASP A 148 -7.00 11.40 -2.32
N LEU A 149 -6.39 12.58 -2.17
CA LEU A 149 -5.19 12.72 -1.34
C LEU A 149 -5.49 12.47 0.14
N GLU A 150 -6.65 12.86 0.65
CA GLU A 150 -7.00 12.59 2.06
C GLU A 150 -7.32 11.11 2.29
N GLN A 151 -7.91 10.41 1.32
CA GLN A 151 -8.04 8.95 1.35
C GLN A 151 -6.66 8.27 1.37
N ALA A 152 -5.72 8.75 0.57
CA ALA A 152 -4.35 8.26 0.56
C ALA A 152 -3.66 8.50 1.92
N ARG A 153 -3.78 9.70 2.51
CA ARG A 153 -3.27 9.97 3.87
C ARG A 153 -3.91 9.07 4.92
N SER A 154 -5.20 8.83 4.81
CA SER A 154 -5.94 7.95 5.72
C SER A 154 -5.41 6.51 5.66
N LEU A 155 -5.07 6.01 4.47
CA LEU A 155 -4.46 4.70 4.30
C LEU A 155 -3.09 4.64 5.00
N GLY A 156 -2.24 5.64 4.77
CA GLY A 156 -0.92 5.74 5.42
C GLY A 156 -1.00 5.78 6.94
N SER A 157 -1.83 6.68 7.48
CA SER A 157 -2.02 6.81 8.93
C SER A 157 -2.53 5.53 9.56
N ARG A 158 -3.55 4.91 8.95
CA ARG A 158 -4.15 3.66 9.45
C ARG A 158 -3.16 2.51 9.44
N THR A 159 -2.40 2.35 8.36
CA THR A 159 -1.38 1.30 8.26
C THR A 159 -0.30 1.48 9.33
N ALA A 160 0.22 2.70 9.49
CA ALA A 160 1.22 3.01 10.51
C ALA A 160 0.69 2.79 11.94
N GLN A 161 -0.53 3.23 12.22
CA GLN A 161 -1.15 3.06 13.53
C GLN A 161 -1.31 1.57 13.90
N LEU A 162 -1.80 0.75 12.97
CA LEU A 162 -1.97 -0.69 13.20
C LEU A 162 -0.63 -1.40 13.36
N ALA A 163 0.38 -1.05 12.54
CA ALA A 163 1.73 -1.57 12.69
C ALA A 163 2.32 -1.20 14.07
N THR A 164 2.07 0.02 14.55
CA THR A 164 2.51 0.45 15.88
C THR A 164 1.87 -0.39 16.99
N TYR A 165 0.56 -0.61 16.92
CA TYR A 165 -0.15 -1.45 17.90
C TYR A 165 0.36 -2.88 17.89
N LEU A 166 0.55 -3.46 16.72
CA LEU A 166 1.05 -4.82 16.60
C LEU A 166 2.46 -4.97 17.16
N LYS A 167 3.34 -4.04 16.82
CA LYS A 167 4.73 -4.02 17.30
C LYS A 167 4.82 -3.84 18.83
N ALA A 168 3.93 -3.04 19.42
CA ALA A 168 3.86 -2.81 20.87
C ALA A 168 3.26 -4.00 21.63
N GLY A 169 2.26 -4.68 21.05
CA GLY A 169 1.57 -5.82 21.67
C GLY A 169 2.27 -7.16 21.48
N GLY A 170 3.24 -7.24 20.60
CA GLY A 170 3.83 -8.49 20.15
C GLY A 170 2.86 -9.34 19.30
N MET A 171 3.37 -9.99 18.26
CA MET A 171 2.60 -11.06 17.61
C MET A 171 2.60 -12.28 18.52
N PRO A 172 1.48 -13.03 18.65
CA PRO A 172 1.57 -14.38 19.19
C PRO A 172 2.59 -15.15 18.35
N SER A 173 3.46 -15.93 18.99
CA SER A 173 4.38 -16.80 18.26
C SER A 173 3.60 -17.60 17.23
N ALA A 174 4.07 -17.59 15.97
CA ALA A 174 3.44 -18.34 14.88
C ALA A 174 3.18 -19.82 15.27
N TYR A 175 2.16 -20.36 14.66
CA TYR A 175 1.63 -21.73 14.83
C TYR A 175 2.70 -22.81 14.81
#